data_859bbc4bcec46a5e7e243dd2fa200410
#
_entry.id   859bbc4bcec46a5e7e243dd2fa200410
#
_cell.length_a   1.000
_cell.length_b   1.000
_cell.length_c   1.000
_cell.angle_alpha   90.00
_cell.angle_beta   90.00
_cell.angle_gamma   90.00
#
_symmetry.space_group_name_H-M   'P 1'
#
loop_
_entity.id
_entity.type
_entity.pdbx_description
1 polymer ?
#
loop_
_entity_poly.entity_id
_entity_poly.type
_entity_poly.pdbx_seq_one_letter_code
_entity_poly.pdbx_strand_id
1 'polypeptide(L)'
;NKGAEDLHIAASHADDFAEIVDNISSDKKVINLKPEVITTHAQKALNSYADNFVMRLVKVEVKAGKEEEYAHSVKKEMTTSIASEPGMEIMMSGTNKDNPNEWYFVEVYANDKAYDYHVQTPHYKEYIEETDSIVERRDVKDLVRDTLATQGAIVLD
;
A
#
# COMPACT_ATOMS: atom_id res chain seq x y z
N ASN A 1 14.01 -9.19 -1.35
CA ASN A 1 15.05 -8.94 -2.36
C ASN A 1 14.82 -9.86 -3.56
N LYS A 2 15.52 -9.62 -4.69
CA LYS A 2 15.34 -10.39 -5.93
C LYS A 2 15.55 -11.90 -5.73
N GLY A 3 16.49 -12.32 -4.91
CA GLY A 3 16.72 -13.75 -4.64
C GLY A 3 15.54 -14.42 -3.93
N ALA A 4 14.81 -13.73 -3.06
CA ALA A 4 13.60 -14.27 -2.44
C ALA A 4 12.44 -14.39 -3.45
N GLU A 5 12.33 -13.45 -4.38
CA GLU A 5 11.37 -13.50 -5.48
C GLU A 5 11.66 -14.69 -6.39
N ASP A 6 12.93 -14.85 -6.81
CA ASP A 6 13.35 -15.96 -7.66
C ASP A 6 13.09 -17.34 -7.01
N LEU A 7 13.35 -17.45 -5.69
CA LEU A 7 13.05 -18.67 -4.93
C LEU A 7 11.53 -18.94 -4.82
N HIS A 8 10.73 -17.91 -4.66
CA HIS A 8 9.28 -18.04 -4.60
C HIS A 8 8.71 -18.49 -5.95
N ILE A 9 9.15 -17.87 -7.04
CA ILE A 9 8.70 -18.23 -8.40
C ILE A 9 9.10 -19.66 -8.77
N ALA A 10 10.26 -20.15 -8.28
CA ALA A 10 10.74 -21.51 -8.52
C ALA A 10 10.14 -22.56 -7.58
N ALA A 11 9.26 -22.18 -6.66
CA ALA A 11 8.65 -23.13 -5.72
C ALA A 11 7.41 -23.80 -6.33
N SER A 12 7.21 -25.10 -6.06
CA SER A 12 6.10 -25.88 -6.62
C SER A 12 4.71 -25.27 -6.38
N HIS A 13 4.50 -24.66 -5.20
CA HIS A 13 3.23 -24.00 -4.89
C HIS A 13 2.96 -22.77 -5.78
N ALA A 14 4.00 -22.15 -6.32
CA ALA A 14 3.83 -21.02 -7.26
C ALA A 14 3.40 -21.54 -8.64
N ASP A 15 3.93 -22.68 -9.08
CA ASP A 15 3.50 -23.34 -10.32
C ASP A 15 2.04 -23.82 -10.22
N ASP A 16 1.68 -24.49 -9.11
CA ASP A 16 0.31 -24.94 -8.83
C ASP A 16 -0.68 -23.75 -8.83
N PHE A 17 -0.29 -22.63 -8.21
CA PHE A 17 -1.10 -21.42 -8.20
C PHE A 17 -1.23 -20.80 -9.60
N ALA A 18 -0.13 -20.75 -10.37
CA ALA A 18 -0.15 -20.20 -11.72
C ALA A 18 -1.08 -20.99 -12.64
N GLU A 19 -1.06 -22.34 -12.56
CA GLU A 19 -1.96 -23.21 -13.34
C GLU A 19 -3.43 -22.94 -13.01
N ILE A 20 -3.76 -22.80 -11.71
CA ILE A 20 -5.13 -22.48 -11.28
C ILE A 20 -5.55 -21.11 -11.82
N VAL A 21 -4.71 -20.08 -11.63
CA VAL A 21 -5.01 -18.71 -12.05
C VAL A 21 -5.22 -18.63 -13.57
N ASP A 22 -4.37 -19.27 -14.36
CA ASP A 22 -4.49 -19.26 -15.81
C ASP A 22 -5.80 -19.91 -16.31
N ASN A 23 -6.34 -20.86 -15.55
CA ASN A 23 -7.61 -21.53 -15.87
C ASN A 23 -8.86 -20.74 -15.46
N ILE A 24 -8.78 -19.87 -14.44
CA ILE A 24 -9.95 -19.16 -13.89
C ILE A 24 -9.95 -17.66 -14.16
N SER A 25 -8.81 -17.08 -14.57
CA SER A 25 -8.70 -15.65 -14.81
C SER A 25 -8.98 -15.29 -16.25
N SER A 26 -9.83 -14.28 -16.45
CA SER A 26 -10.09 -13.70 -17.78
C SER A 26 -9.05 -12.63 -18.16
N ASP A 27 -8.37 -12.04 -17.18
CA ASP A 27 -7.34 -11.04 -17.33
C ASP A 27 -6.39 -11.06 -16.14
N LYS A 28 -5.09 -10.83 -16.40
CA LYS A 28 -4.05 -10.77 -15.37
C LYS A 28 -3.10 -9.62 -15.68
N LYS A 29 -3.01 -8.69 -14.76
CA LYS A 29 -2.05 -7.57 -14.84
C LYS A 29 -1.09 -7.62 -13.65
N VAL A 30 0.20 -7.66 -13.93
CA VAL A 30 1.28 -7.56 -12.94
C VAL A 30 1.95 -6.21 -13.07
N ILE A 31 2.10 -5.51 -11.96
CA ILE A 31 2.80 -4.22 -11.89
C ILE A 31 3.98 -4.39 -10.93
N ASN A 32 5.19 -4.22 -11.46
CA ASN A 32 6.40 -4.29 -10.65
C ASN A 32 6.63 -2.96 -9.94
N LEU A 33 6.63 -2.98 -8.62
CA LEU A 33 6.83 -1.78 -7.80
C LEU A 33 8.25 -1.72 -7.24
N LYS A 34 8.79 -0.51 -7.17
CA LYS A 34 9.91 -0.15 -6.31
C LYS A 34 9.29 0.31 -4.99
N PRO A 35 9.60 -0.32 -3.85
CA PRO A 35 9.08 0.14 -2.57
C PRO A 35 9.64 1.51 -2.21
N GLU A 36 8.78 2.40 -1.72
CA GLU A 36 9.15 3.75 -1.27
C GLU A 36 8.98 3.89 0.24
N VAL A 37 7.82 3.52 0.77
CA VAL A 37 7.54 3.51 2.21
C VAL A 37 6.78 2.24 2.57
N ILE A 38 7.21 1.56 3.63
CA ILE A 38 6.46 0.47 4.24
C ILE A 38 6.43 0.72 5.73
N THR A 39 5.25 0.93 6.29
CA THR A 39 5.05 1.20 7.70
C THR A 39 3.95 0.34 8.28
N THR A 40 4.18 -0.15 9.50
CA THR A 40 3.20 -0.91 10.27
C THR A 40 3.37 -0.60 11.76
N HIS A 41 2.37 -0.91 12.58
CA HIS A 41 2.56 -0.91 14.03
C HIS A 41 3.45 -2.07 14.45
N ALA A 42 4.67 -1.79 14.91
CA ALA A 42 5.71 -2.77 15.25
C ALA A 42 5.31 -3.79 16.34
N GLN A 43 4.31 -3.48 17.17
CA GLN A 43 3.89 -4.32 18.31
C GLN A 43 2.49 -4.90 18.15
N LYS A 44 1.78 -4.58 17.08
CA LYS A 44 0.42 -5.05 16.87
C LYS A 44 0.46 -6.22 15.90
N ALA A 45 0.34 -7.43 16.40
CA ALA A 45 0.02 -8.56 15.54
C ALA A 45 -1.29 -8.23 14.83
N LEU A 46 -1.26 -8.15 13.52
CA LEU A 46 -2.50 -8.06 12.74
C LEU A 46 -3.35 -9.26 13.12
N ASN A 47 -4.47 -8.97 13.76
CA ASN A 47 -5.43 -10.00 14.07
C ASN A 47 -6.14 -10.32 12.75
N SER A 48 -5.60 -11.31 12.02
CA SER A 48 -6.10 -11.74 10.70
C SER A 48 -7.58 -12.17 10.71
N TYR A 49 -8.16 -12.23 11.90
CA TYR A 49 -9.57 -12.57 12.15
C TYR A 49 -10.41 -11.35 12.57
N ALA A 50 -9.86 -10.13 12.56
CA ALA A 50 -10.67 -8.94 12.79
C ALA A 50 -11.62 -8.74 11.59
N ASP A 51 -12.88 -9.10 11.77
CA ASP A 51 -13.91 -9.07 10.72
C ASP A 51 -14.23 -7.66 10.18
N ASN A 52 -13.54 -6.62 10.63
CA ASN A 52 -13.92 -5.22 10.39
C ASN A 52 -12.86 -4.36 9.71
N PHE A 53 -11.66 -4.87 9.40
CA PHE A 53 -10.65 -4.04 8.76
C PHE A 53 -11.04 -3.61 7.35
N VAL A 54 -10.61 -2.43 6.97
CA VAL A 54 -10.85 -1.83 5.65
C VAL A 54 -9.54 -1.78 4.90
N MET A 55 -9.54 -2.19 3.64
CA MET A 55 -8.38 -2.13 2.76
C MET A 55 -8.67 -1.22 1.58
N ARG A 56 -7.69 -0.40 1.22
CA ARG A 56 -7.75 0.47 0.04
C ARG A 56 -6.53 0.30 -0.84
N LEU A 57 -6.78 0.31 -2.13
CA LEU A 57 -5.74 0.44 -3.15
C LEU A 57 -5.88 1.83 -3.77
N VAL A 58 -4.84 2.63 -3.64
CA VAL A 58 -4.81 3.97 -4.22
C VAL A 58 -3.76 4.02 -5.32
N LYS A 59 -4.13 4.53 -6.48
CA LYS A 59 -3.20 4.88 -7.55
C LYS A 59 -3.13 6.39 -7.67
N VAL A 60 -1.91 6.94 -7.71
CA VAL A 60 -1.67 8.37 -7.90
C VAL A 60 -0.74 8.56 -9.09
N GLU A 61 -1.10 9.48 -9.97
CA GLU A 61 -0.25 9.94 -11.07
C GLU A 61 0.27 11.34 -10.74
N VAL A 62 1.60 11.47 -10.73
CA VAL A 62 2.31 12.68 -10.37
C VAL A 62 2.87 13.35 -11.61
N LYS A 63 2.85 14.67 -11.67
CA LYS A 63 3.45 15.45 -12.77
C LYS A 63 4.94 15.16 -12.90
N ALA A 64 5.41 15.01 -14.12
CA ALA A 64 6.82 14.77 -14.41
C ALA A 64 7.73 15.84 -13.78
N GLY A 65 8.82 15.40 -13.14
CA GLY A 65 9.77 16.27 -12.43
C GLY A 65 9.32 16.66 -11.01
N LYS A 66 8.22 16.07 -10.51
CA LYS A 66 7.69 16.31 -9.15
C LYS A 66 7.77 15.07 -8.24
N GLU A 67 8.46 14.03 -8.69
CA GLU A 67 8.51 12.74 -8.02
C GLU A 67 9.17 12.84 -6.63
N GLU A 68 10.26 13.60 -6.50
CA GLU A 68 10.97 13.79 -5.22
C GLU A 68 10.16 14.62 -4.23
N GLU A 69 9.50 15.68 -4.71
CA GLU A 69 8.63 16.53 -3.89
C GLU A 69 7.46 15.71 -3.35
N TYR A 70 6.83 14.91 -4.21
CA TYR A 70 5.76 14.02 -3.82
C TYR A 70 6.22 12.95 -2.82
N ALA A 71 7.37 12.30 -3.08
CA ALA A 71 7.94 11.30 -2.19
C ALA A 71 8.19 11.84 -0.78
N HIS A 72 8.63 13.11 -0.66
CA HIS A 72 8.83 13.76 0.63
C HIS A 72 7.52 13.88 1.42
N SER A 73 6.47 14.42 0.79
CA SER A 73 5.15 14.57 1.42
C SER A 73 4.52 13.23 1.79
N VAL A 74 4.62 12.22 0.92
CA VAL A 74 4.16 10.85 1.19
C VAL A 74 4.87 10.25 2.41
N LYS A 75 6.20 10.34 2.48
CA LYS A 75 6.96 9.80 3.60
C LYS A 75 6.56 10.46 4.91
N LYS A 76 6.44 11.79 4.93
CA LYS A 76 6.01 12.57 6.10
C LYS A 76 4.62 12.13 6.57
N GLU A 77 3.67 12.05 5.65
CA GLU A 77 2.29 11.69 5.93
C GLU A 77 2.20 10.25 6.48
N MET A 78 2.71 9.25 5.75
CA MET A 78 2.61 7.85 6.15
C MET A 78 3.28 7.54 7.50
N THR A 79 4.45 8.14 7.76
CA THR A 79 5.15 7.93 9.04
C THR A 79 4.43 8.60 10.21
N THR A 80 3.77 9.76 9.97
CA THR A 80 2.97 10.45 10.98
C THR A 80 1.71 9.67 11.29
N SER A 81 1.00 9.18 10.27
CA SER A 81 -0.22 8.39 10.42
C SER A 81 0.01 7.12 11.24
N ILE A 82 0.99 6.31 10.89
CA ILE A 82 1.32 5.10 11.66
C ILE A 82 1.73 5.43 13.11
N ALA A 83 2.42 6.54 13.35
CA ALA A 83 2.87 6.91 14.68
C ALA A 83 1.76 7.46 15.58
N SER A 84 0.76 8.13 15.00
CA SER A 84 -0.24 8.91 15.74
C SER A 84 -1.67 8.39 15.66
N GLU A 85 -1.99 7.52 14.71
CA GLU A 85 -3.33 7.02 14.47
C GLU A 85 -3.50 5.56 14.91
N PRO A 86 -4.17 5.30 16.05
CA PRO A 86 -4.30 3.92 16.57
C PRO A 86 -5.05 2.96 15.65
N GLY A 87 -5.83 3.50 14.72
CA GLY A 87 -6.61 2.71 13.76
C GLY A 87 -5.94 2.50 12.40
N MET A 88 -4.78 3.10 12.17
CA MET A 88 -3.96 2.85 10.98
C MET A 88 -3.11 1.61 11.23
N GLU A 89 -3.34 0.52 10.49
CA GLU A 89 -2.68 -0.75 10.73
C GLU A 89 -1.46 -0.95 9.83
N ILE A 90 -1.61 -0.69 8.52
CA ILE A 90 -0.56 -0.83 7.51
C ILE A 90 -0.66 0.30 6.51
N MET A 91 0.47 0.86 6.14
CA MET A 91 0.63 1.71 4.95
C MET A 91 1.84 1.25 4.15
N MET A 92 1.60 0.96 2.89
CA MET A 92 2.65 0.60 1.93
C MET A 92 2.54 1.50 0.71
N SER A 93 3.65 2.00 0.22
CA SER A 93 3.71 2.70 -1.06
C SER A 93 4.87 2.23 -1.91
N GLY A 94 4.67 2.32 -3.21
CA GLY A 94 5.70 2.01 -4.20
C GLY A 94 5.42 2.70 -5.52
N THR A 95 6.48 2.94 -6.27
CA THR A 95 6.41 3.48 -7.63
C THR A 95 6.47 2.36 -8.67
N ASN A 96 5.78 2.53 -9.78
CA ASN A 96 5.89 1.63 -10.92
C ASN A 96 7.31 1.71 -11.49
N LYS A 97 8.00 0.56 -11.61
CA LYS A 97 9.39 0.51 -12.12
C LYS A 97 9.52 1.02 -13.56
N ASP A 98 8.46 0.88 -14.36
CA ASP A 98 8.43 1.30 -15.77
C ASP A 98 7.94 2.75 -15.93
N ASN A 99 7.28 3.32 -14.91
CA ASN A 99 6.79 4.70 -14.89
C ASN A 99 6.86 5.28 -13.46
N PRO A 100 7.95 5.93 -13.07
CA PRO A 100 8.15 6.45 -11.71
C PRO A 100 7.12 7.51 -11.26
N ASN A 101 6.36 8.08 -12.19
CA ASN A 101 5.27 9.01 -11.88
C ASN A 101 4.01 8.30 -11.37
N GLU A 102 3.90 6.99 -11.56
CA GLU A 102 2.79 6.21 -11.06
C GLU A 102 3.11 5.63 -9.68
N TRP A 103 2.34 6.05 -8.69
CA TRP A 103 2.41 5.59 -7.31
C TRP A 103 1.25 4.68 -6.97
N TYR A 104 1.52 3.67 -6.17
CA TYR A 104 0.54 2.74 -5.66
C TYR A 104 0.65 2.68 -4.15
N PHE A 105 -0.51 2.69 -3.47
CA PHE A 105 -0.60 2.57 -2.03
C PHE A 105 -1.53 1.42 -1.67
N VAL A 106 -1.15 0.69 -0.65
CA VAL A 106 -2.02 -0.26 0.05
C VAL A 106 -2.15 0.24 1.48
N GLU A 107 -3.38 0.51 1.88
CA GLU A 107 -3.71 1.04 3.19
C GLU A 107 -4.67 0.08 3.88
N VAL A 108 -4.39 -0.23 5.15
CA VAL A 108 -5.23 -1.08 5.98
C VAL A 108 -5.60 -0.32 7.25
N TYR A 109 -6.89 -0.19 7.47
CA TYR A 109 -7.49 0.47 8.62
C TYR A 109 -8.21 -0.54 9.49
N ALA A 110 -8.24 -0.34 10.80
CA ALA A 110 -8.93 -1.20 11.75
C ALA A 110 -10.45 -1.31 11.49
N ASN A 111 -11.05 -0.27 10.90
CA ASN A 111 -12.46 -0.19 10.53
C ASN A 111 -12.75 1.11 9.76
N ASP A 112 -14.00 1.30 9.28
CA ASP A 112 -14.42 2.51 8.58
C ASP A 112 -14.22 3.80 9.40
N LYS A 113 -14.43 3.75 10.71
CA LYS A 113 -14.23 4.93 11.57
C LYS A 113 -12.76 5.37 11.64
N ALA A 114 -11.84 4.42 11.55
CA ALA A 114 -10.42 4.72 11.50
C ALA A 114 -10.07 5.45 10.20
N TYR A 115 -10.64 5.04 9.08
CA TYR A 115 -10.50 5.77 7.82
C TYR A 115 -11.12 7.18 7.89
N ASP A 116 -12.35 7.28 8.40
CA ASP A 116 -13.03 8.58 8.56
C ASP A 116 -12.24 9.54 9.46
N TYR A 117 -11.57 9.00 10.47
CA TYR A 117 -10.66 9.76 11.32
C TYR A 117 -9.42 10.21 10.56
N HIS A 118 -8.74 9.28 9.84
CA HIS A 118 -7.52 9.55 9.07
C HIS A 118 -7.69 10.76 8.14
N VAL A 119 -8.74 10.78 7.31
CA VAL A 119 -8.97 11.86 6.34
C VAL A 119 -9.31 13.22 6.99
N GLN A 120 -9.57 13.26 8.30
CA GLN A 120 -9.80 14.49 9.06
C GLN A 120 -8.54 14.99 9.78
N THR A 121 -7.47 14.20 9.84
CA THR A 121 -6.24 14.56 10.54
C THR A 121 -5.55 15.76 9.91
N PRO A 122 -4.83 16.57 10.71
CA PRO A 122 -4.07 17.70 10.17
C PRO A 122 -3.01 17.28 9.15
N HIS A 123 -2.28 16.18 9.41
CA HIS A 123 -1.21 15.70 8.53
C HIS A 123 -1.72 15.18 7.19
N TYR A 124 -2.90 14.52 7.17
CA TYR A 124 -3.53 14.14 5.91
C TYR A 124 -3.96 15.38 5.09
N LYS A 125 -4.58 16.37 5.74
CA LYS A 125 -4.99 17.62 5.09
C LYS A 125 -3.79 18.38 4.54
N GLU A 126 -2.72 18.48 5.32
CA GLU A 126 -1.45 19.08 4.89
C GLU A 126 -0.89 18.35 3.65
N TYR A 127 -0.85 17.01 3.68
CA TYR A 127 -0.44 16.20 2.52
C TYR A 127 -1.28 16.50 1.27
N ILE A 128 -2.61 16.61 1.41
CA ILE A 128 -3.49 16.94 0.29
C ILE A 128 -3.17 18.35 -0.24
N GLU A 129 -3.00 19.35 0.63
CA GLU A 129 -2.66 20.73 0.23
C GLU A 129 -1.29 20.80 -0.45
N GLU A 130 -0.26 20.17 0.12
CA GLU A 130 1.10 20.14 -0.44
C GLU A 130 1.13 19.48 -1.82
N THR A 131 0.29 18.48 -2.05
CA THR A 131 0.33 17.67 -3.28
C THR A 131 -0.70 18.06 -4.34
N ASP A 132 -1.66 18.93 -4.05
CA ASP A 132 -2.74 19.31 -4.95
C ASP A 132 -2.23 19.82 -6.32
N SER A 133 -1.20 20.67 -6.30
CA SER A 133 -0.63 21.25 -7.51
C SER A 133 0.23 20.30 -8.34
N ILE A 134 0.67 19.16 -7.76
CA ILE A 134 1.62 18.22 -8.37
C ILE A 134 1.01 16.87 -8.71
N VAL A 135 -0.15 16.54 -8.17
CA VAL A 135 -0.91 15.35 -8.52
C VAL A 135 -1.78 15.64 -9.76
N GLU A 136 -1.68 14.77 -10.77
CA GLU A 136 -2.53 14.83 -11.96
C GLU A 136 -3.83 14.06 -11.77
N ARG A 137 -3.73 12.88 -11.12
CA ARG A 137 -4.85 11.98 -10.93
C ARG A 137 -4.69 11.13 -9.67
N ARG A 138 -5.81 10.90 -9.00
CA ARG A 138 -5.92 9.98 -7.88
C ARG A 138 -7.13 9.06 -8.06
N ASP A 139 -6.89 7.76 -8.06
CA ASP A 139 -7.91 6.72 -8.12
C ASP A 139 -7.86 5.92 -6.82
N VAL A 140 -8.98 5.86 -6.12
CA VAL A 140 -9.13 5.07 -4.88
C VAL A 140 -10.07 3.90 -5.16
N LYS A 141 -9.67 2.70 -4.75
CA LYS A 141 -10.49 1.49 -4.81
C LYS A 141 -10.63 0.89 -3.43
N ASP A 142 -11.85 0.71 -3.00
CA ASP A 142 -12.16 -0.11 -1.85
C ASP A 142 -11.98 -1.58 -2.23
N LEU A 143 -11.18 -2.29 -1.44
CA LEU A 143 -10.98 -3.71 -1.63
C LEU A 143 -11.91 -4.49 -0.70
N VAL A 144 -12.53 -5.51 -1.25
CA VAL A 144 -13.22 -6.50 -0.41
C VAL A 144 -12.15 -7.35 0.28
N ARG A 145 -12.18 -7.35 1.61
CA ARG A 145 -11.29 -8.18 2.39
C ARG A 145 -11.58 -9.67 2.14
N ASP A 146 -10.53 -10.43 1.98
CA ASP A 146 -10.59 -11.89 1.90
C ASP A 146 -9.54 -12.48 2.84
N THR A 147 -8.29 -12.48 2.45
CA THR A 147 -7.19 -13.07 3.23
C THR A 147 -6.10 -12.05 3.48
N LEU A 148 -5.65 -11.95 4.73
CA LEU A 148 -4.46 -11.20 5.12
C LEU A 148 -3.51 -12.15 5.85
N ALA A 149 -2.36 -12.42 5.25
CA ALA A 149 -1.33 -13.29 5.83
C ALA A 149 -0.01 -12.52 5.98
N THR A 150 0.61 -12.65 7.15
CA THR A 150 1.91 -12.05 7.43
C THR A 150 2.75 -13.01 8.28
N GLN A 151 4.09 -12.91 8.19
CA GLN A 151 5.01 -13.68 9.05
C GLN A 151 5.32 -12.94 10.38
N GLY A 152 4.53 -11.94 10.75
CA GLY A 152 4.73 -11.09 11.92
C GLY A 152 4.92 -9.63 11.55
N ALA A 153 5.36 -8.81 12.49
CA ALA A 153 5.62 -7.39 12.22
C ALA A 153 6.69 -7.24 11.14
N ILE A 154 6.45 -6.36 10.18
CA ILE A 154 7.46 -5.98 9.20
C ILE A 154 8.40 -5.00 9.90
N VAL A 155 9.61 -5.47 10.24
CA VAL A 155 10.68 -4.62 10.74
C VAL A 155 11.58 -4.31 9.56
N LEU A 156 11.68 -3.04 9.19
CA LEU A 156 12.61 -2.55 8.19
C LEU A 156 13.75 -1.86 8.94
N ASP A 157 14.95 -2.41 8.82
CA ASP A 157 16.18 -1.79 9.29
C ASP A 157 16.59 -0.61 8.39
#